data_7941cb610205a8a88cb8cc674b085c0c
#
_entry.id   7941cb610205a8a88cb8cc674b085c0c
#
_cell.length_a   1.000
_cell.length_b   1.000
_cell.length_c   1.000
_cell.angle_alpha   90.00
_cell.angle_beta   90.00
_cell.angle_gamma   90.00
#
_symmetry.space_group_name_H-M   'P 1'
#
loop_
_entity.id
_entity.type
_entity.pdbx_description
1 polymer ?
#
loop_
_entity_poly.entity_id
_entity_poly.type
_entity_poly.pdbx_seq_one_letter_code
_entity_poly.pdbx_strand_id
1 'polypeptide(L)'
;MYQIPKLPLQLDVETKAVLKQLNSANKKLAELKGVALTIPNESILINTLILQEAKESSAVENIITTHDDLYKADAELKSFAVSASTKEVVQYAGALKRGFDLIRNNKILTLSIIKEVQEVLECNKAGFRRLPGTNLKNQRQEVVYTPPQSYDEIVLHMDNLERYINDDSLQDVDPLIKMAIIHHQFESVHPFYDGNGRTGRIVNSLYLVIKELLDLPILYLSRYIIKNKSEYYRLIQSVRDNGNWEEWILFVLKGVEETAEETIVLVKQIKILMQEYKEKMKIVMGKQYSHELLNNLFNHPYTKIDFIIQDLNVSRVTATAYLNKLVSNGLLEKLKLGHSNFYLNTALTQILIEHSPKADDCFEKIESISKMI
;
A
#
# COMPACT_ATOMS: atom_id res chain seq x y z
N MET A 1 17.34 -26.30 -13.82
CA MET A 1 16.05 -25.54 -13.78
C MET A 1 15.62 -25.50 -12.32
N TYR A 2 15.30 -24.33 -11.79
CA TYR A 2 14.84 -24.19 -10.40
C TYR A 2 13.55 -24.96 -10.18
N GLN A 3 13.55 -25.80 -9.15
CA GLN A 3 12.34 -26.50 -8.70
C GLN A 3 11.82 -25.77 -7.48
N ILE A 4 10.57 -25.30 -7.56
CA ILE A 4 9.91 -24.60 -6.44
C ILE A 4 9.81 -25.57 -5.25
N PRO A 5 10.40 -25.26 -4.09
CA PRO A 5 10.35 -26.15 -2.94
C PRO A 5 8.92 -26.26 -2.42
N LYS A 6 8.58 -27.42 -1.88
CA LYS A 6 7.36 -27.56 -1.07
C LYS A 6 7.60 -26.92 0.29
N LEU A 7 6.68 -26.09 0.74
CA LEU A 7 6.73 -25.49 2.06
C LEU A 7 6.18 -26.45 3.14
N PRO A 8 6.75 -26.45 4.36
CA PRO A 8 7.84 -25.58 4.81
C PRO A 8 9.20 -25.95 4.24
N LEU A 9 10.11 -24.97 4.17
CA LEU A 9 11.50 -25.22 3.76
C LEU A 9 12.18 -26.19 4.74
N GLN A 10 12.96 -27.12 4.16
CA GLN A 10 13.74 -28.12 4.94
C GLN A 10 15.17 -27.60 5.21
N LEU A 11 15.26 -26.34 5.69
CA LEU A 11 16.54 -25.71 6.04
C LEU A 11 16.33 -24.78 7.24
N ASP A 12 17.38 -24.57 8.01
CA ASP A 12 17.38 -23.57 9.07
C ASP A 12 17.51 -22.17 8.48
N VAL A 13 16.49 -21.34 8.68
CA VAL A 13 16.42 -19.95 8.24
C VAL A 13 16.66 -18.96 9.38
N GLU A 14 16.77 -19.41 10.61
CA GLU A 14 16.96 -18.58 11.81
C GLU A 14 18.43 -18.44 12.20
N THR A 15 19.26 -18.05 11.21
CA THR A 15 20.66 -17.76 11.46
C THR A 15 20.83 -16.61 12.47
N LYS A 16 21.99 -16.53 13.10
CA LYS A 16 22.29 -15.43 14.05
C LYS A 16 22.11 -14.05 13.42
N ALA A 17 22.41 -13.89 12.12
CA ALA A 17 22.24 -12.64 11.39
C ALA A 17 20.75 -12.32 11.22
N VAL A 18 19.96 -13.30 10.79
CA VAL A 18 18.50 -13.20 10.62
C VAL A 18 17.84 -12.85 11.93
N LEU A 19 18.14 -13.58 13.04
CA LEU A 19 17.54 -13.31 14.36
C LEU A 19 17.87 -11.92 14.89
N LYS A 20 19.08 -11.40 14.63
CA LYS A 20 19.45 -10.03 15.00
C LYS A 20 18.64 -8.99 14.23
N GLN A 21 18.51 -9.14 12.92
CA GLN A 21 17.74 -8.24 12.07
C GLN A 21 16.24 -8.33 12.39
N LEU A 22 15.74 -9.54 12.63
CA LEU A 22 14.37 -9.82 13.04
C LEU A 22 13.97 -9.07 14.31
N ASN A 23 14.82 -9.06 15.32
CA ASN A 23 14.57 -8.31 16.57
C ASN A 23 14.39 -6.81 16.30
N SER A 24 15.22 -6.24 15.41
CA SER A 24 15.13 -4.83 15.02
C SER A 24 13.84 -4.53 14.27
N ALA A 25 13.49 -5.38 13.30
CA ALA A 25 12.26 -5.26 12.50
C ALA A 25 10.99 -5.37 13.38
N ASN A 26 10.92 -6.39 14.25
CA ASN A 26 9.79 -6.57 15.16
C ASN A 26 9.61 -5.39 16.12
N LYS A 27 10.71 -4.83 16.65
CA LYS A 27 10.66 -3.65 17.53
C LYS A 27 10.04 -2.45 16.81
N LYS A 28 10.46 -2.16 15.56
CA LYS A 28 9.92 -1.05 14.79
C LYS A 28 8.48 -1.28 14.37
N LEU A 29 8.14 -2.49 14.00
CA LEU A 29 6.78 -2.85 13.63
C LEU A 29 5.80 -2.73 14.80
N ALA A 30 6.21 -3.16 16.00
CA ALA A 30 5.43 -2.99 17.23
C ALA A 30 5.27 -1.50 17.61
N GLU A 31 6.32 -0.67 17.44
CA GLU A 31 6.23 0.77 17.62
C GLU A 31 5.22 1.38 16.63
N LEU A 32 5.27 0.98 15.35
CA LEU A 32 4.32 1.44 14.33
C LEU A 32 2.88 1.09 14.71
N LYS A 33 2.64 -0.17 15.13
CA LYS A 33 1.31 -0.61 15.61
C LYS A 33 0.79 0.30 16.72
N GLY A 34 1.62 0.56 17.73
CA GLY A 34 1.24 1.42 18.87
C GLY A 34 1.00 2.88 18.46
N VAL A 35 1.82 3.43 17.57
CA VAL A 35 1.67 4.82 17.09
C VAL A 35 0.42 4.97 16.22
N ALA A 36 0.10 3.99 15.38
CA ALA A 36 -1.11 4.02 14.55
C ALA A 36 -2.40 4.16 15.37
N LEU A 37 -2.47 3.50 16.52
CA LEU A 37 -3.61 3.59 17.46
C LEU A 37 -3.81 5.02 18.03
N THR A 38 -2.82 5.88 17.92
CA THR A 38 -2.95 7.27 18.39
C THR A 38 -3.72 8.21 17.44
N ILE A 39 -4.04 7.76 16.22
CA ILE A 39 -4.90 8.46 15.28
C ILE A 39 -6.35 8.08 15.59
N PRO A 40 -7.22 9.06 15.90
CA PRO A 40 -8.57 8.77 16.41
C PRO A 40 -9.48 8.01 15.42
N ASN A 41 -9.23 8.19 14.12
CA ASN A 41 -10.01 7.54 13.06
C ASN A 41 -9.07 6.76 12.13
N GLU A 42 -9.16 5.45 12.19
CA GLU A 42 -8.33 4.54 11.34
C GLU A 42 -8.50 4.80 9.84
N SER A 43 -9.68 5.29 9.40
CA SER A 43 -9.92 5.59 7.99
C SER A 43 -8.92 6.62 7.43
N ILE A 44 -8.40 7.52 8.27
CA ILE A 44 -7.39 8.50 7.87
C ILE A 44 -6.13 7.78 7.38
N LEU A 45 -5.63 6.83 8.16
CA LEU A 45 -4.47 6.03 7.77
C LEU A 45 -4.77 5.12 6.58
N ILE A 46 -5.93 4.46 6.58
CA ILE A 46 -6.34 3.59 5.48
C ILE A 46 -6.42 4.37 4.16
N ASN A 47 -7.06 5.53 4.14
CA ASN A 47 -7.27 6.28 2.90
C ASN A 47 -6.01 7.00 2.40
N THR A 48 -5.16 7.48 3.30
CA THR A 48 -3.95 8.20 2.89
C THR A 48 -2.80 7.25 2.60
N LEU A 49 -2.60 6.27 3.46
CA LEU A 49 -1.42 5.42 3.44
C LEU A 49 -1.54 4.27 2.41
N ILE A 50 -2.71 3.70 2.20
CA ILE A 50 -2.91 2.70 1.13
C ILE A 50 -2.64 3.30 -0.26
N LEU A 51 -2.95 4.58 -0.48
CA LEU A 51 -2.64 5.25 -1.74
C LEU A 51 -1.13 5.42 -1.96
N GLN A 52 -0.35 5.62 -0.88
CA GLN A 52 1.12 5.65 -0.96
C GLN A 52 1.67 4.28 -1.37
N GLU A 53 1.25 3.21 -0.70
CA GLU A 53 1.65 1.83 -1.06
C GLU A 53 1.26 1.51 -2.50
N ALA A 54 0.03 1.87 -2.92
CA ALA A 54 -0.46 1.64 -4.28
C ALA A 54 0.43 2.30 -5.33
N LYS A 55 0.86 3.54 -5.08
CA LYS A 55 1.76 4.28 -5.97
C LYS A 55 3.14 3.62 -6.05
N GLU A 56 3.75 3.33 -4.89
CA GLU A 56 5.08 2.74 -4.85
C GLU A 56 5.09 1.32 -5.41
N SER A 57 4.08 0.51 -5.09
CA SER A 57 3.94 -0.85 -5.62
C SER A 57 3.78 -0.86 -7.15
N SER A 58 2.96 0.03 -7.69
CA SER A 58 2.79 0.16 -9.14
C SER A 58 4.07 0.65 -9.82
N ALA A 59 4.84 1.54 -9.17
CA ALA A 59 6.12 2.02 -9.67
C ALA A 59 7.19 0.90 -9.75
N VAL A 60 7.13 -0.14 -8.92
CA VAL A 60 7.97 -1.33 -9.07
C VAL A 60 7.78 -1.96 -10.45
N GLU A 61 6.55 -1.96 -10.97
CA GLU A 61 6.18 -2.47 -12.31
C GLU A 61 6.30 -1.40 -13.42
N ASN A 62 6.94 -0.25 -13.15
CA ASN A 62 7.07 0.91 -14.05
C ASN A 62 5.74 1.59 -14.40
N ILE A 63 4.70 1.41 -13.61
CA ILE A 63 3.41 2.13 -13.71
C ILE A 63 3.55 3.40 -12.87
N ILE A 64 3.74 4.54 -13.54
CA ILE A 64 4.08 5.81 -12.89
C ILE A 64 2.89 6.76 -12.92
N THR A 65 2.56 7.34 -11.76
CA THR A 65 1.58 8.41 -11.59
C THR A 65 2.07 9.44 -10.58
N THR A 66 1.50 10.65 -10.62
CA THR A 66 1.80 11.68 -9.62
C THR A 66 0.87 11.55 -8.41
N HIS A 67 1.28 12.09 -7.26
CA HIS A 67 0.39 12.18 -6.09
C HIS A 67 -0.84 13.00 -6.37
N ASP A 68 -0.67 14.10 -7.12
CA ASP A 68 -1.75 15.00 -7.48
C ASP A 68 -2.81 14.30 -8.35
N ASP A 69 -2.40 13.57 -9.39
CA ASP A 69 -3.32 12.79 -10.22
C ASP A 69 -4.03 11.68 -9.43
N LEU A 70 -3.31 11.06 -8.49
CA LEU A 70 -3.85 9.99 -7.66
C LEU A 70 -4.92 10.51 -6.69
N TYR A 71 -4.65 11.60 -5.96
CA TYR A 71 -5.64 12.17 -5.04
C TYR A 71 -6.84 12.78 -5.78
N LYS A 72 -6.63 13.36 -6.97
CA LYS A 72 -7.71 13.81 -7.84
C LYS A 72 -8.58 12.65 -8.31
N ALA A 73 -7.96 11.53 -8.71
CA ALA A 73 -8.67 10.35 -9.16
C ALA A 73 -9.45 9.66 -8.03
N ASP A 74 -8.88 9.56 -6.83
CA ASP A 74 -9.56 9.01 -5.63
C ASP A 74 -10.79 9.86 -5.28
N ALA A 75 -10.70 11.18 -5.43
CA ALA A 75 -11.82 12.09 -5.18
C ALA A 75 -12.90 12.08 -6.29
N GLU A 76 -12.58 11.68 -7.53
CA GLU A 76 -13.51 11.81 -8.70
C GLU A 76 -13.56 10.58 -9.63
N LEU A 77 -13.60 9.39 -9.15
CA LEU A 77 -13.61 8.12 -9.91
C LEU A 77 -14.51 8.05 -11.17
N LYS A 78 -15.31 9.08 -11.50
CA LYS A 78 -16.30 9.01 -12.60
C LYS A 78 -16.25 10.12 -13.65
N SER A 79 -15.48 11.21 -13.51
CA SER A 79 -15.68 12.39 -14.36
C SER A 79 -14.45 12.99 -15.07
N PHE A 80 -13.23 12.50 -14.84
CA PHE A 80 -12.02 13.00 -15.50
C PHE A 80 -11.37 11.97 -16.44
N ALA A 81 -10.68 12.44 -17.48
CA ALA A 81 -9.76 11.63 -18.28
C ALA A 81 -8.52 11.27 -17.43
N VAL A 82 -8.71 10.30 -16.52
CA VAL A 82 -7.63 9.75 -15.68
C VAL A 82 -6.74 8.89 -16.59
N SER A 83 -5.41 9.02 -16.46
CA SER A 83 -4.46 8.20 -17.22
C SER A 83 -4.64 6.71 -16.89
N ALA A 84 -4.26 5.82 -17.83
CA ALA A 84 -4.27 4.38 -17.56
C ALA A 84 -3.46 4.03 -16.33
N SER A 85 -2.26 4.59 -16.18
CA SER A 85 -1.40 4.39 -15.00
C SER A 85 -2.07 4.80 -13.69
N THR A 86 -2.75 5.95 -13.66
CA THR A 86 -3.46 6.42 -12.46
C THR A 86 -4.63 5.48 -12.12
N LYS A 87 -5.36 4.97 -13.12
CA LYS A 87 -6.43 3.98 -12.90
C LYS A 87 -5.89 2.71 -12.26
N GLU A 88 -4.77 2.18 -12.73
CA GLU A 88 -4.14 0.98 -12.17
C GLU A 88 -3.71 1.17 -10.72
N VAL A 89 -3.19 2.36 -10.37
CA VAL A 89 -2.84 2.67 -8.97
C VAL A 89 -4.08 2.75 -8.08
N VAL A 90 -5.18 3.34 -8.56
CA VAL A 90 -6.46 3.37 -7.82
C VAL A 90 -7.04 1.96 -7.67
N GLN A 91 -6.93 1.11 -8.69
CA GLN A 91 -7.34 -0.30 -8.63
C GLN A 91 -6.54 -1.08 -7.59
N TYR A 92 -5.23 -0.85 -7.51
CA TYR A 92 -4.40 -1.44 -6.45
C TYR A 92 -4.89 -1.04 -5.06
N ALA A 93 -5.16 0.24 -4.82
CA ALA A 93 -5.68 0.71 -3.54
C ALA A 93 -7.05 0.07 -3.22
N GLY A 94 -7.91 -0.06 -4.22
CA GLY A 94 -9.18 -0.77 -4.11
C GLY A 94 -9.01 -2.26 -3.78
N ALA A 95 -8.06 -2.94 -4.43
CA ALA A 95 -7.75 -4.34 -4.20
C ALA A 95 -7.21 -4.59 -2.78
N LEU A 96 -6.32 -3.72 -2.29
CA LEU A 96 -5.79 -3.83 -0.92
C LEU A 96 -6.89 -3.58 0.13
N LYS A 97 -7.74 -2.55 -0.06
CA LYS A 97 -8.91 -2.29 0.81
C LYS A 97 -9.86 -3.49 0.81
N ARG A 98 -10.18 -4.02 -0.37
CA ARG A 98 -11.06 -5.20 -0.49
C ARG A 98 -10.48 -6.42 0.22
N GLY A 99 -9.20 -6.71 0.02
CA GLY A 99 -8.51 -7.80 0.71
C GLY A 99 -8.55 -7.63 2.23
N PHE A 100 -8.31 -6.41 2.72
CA PHE A 100 -8.38 -6.09 4.15
C PHE A 100 -9.78 -6.31 4.73
N ASP A 101 -10.83 -5.87 4.04
CA ASP A 101 -12.22 -6.09 4.48
C ASP A 101 -12.56 -7.58 4.60
N LEU A 102 -12.06 -8.40 3.66
CA LEU A 102 -12.31 -9.85 3.64
C LEU A 102 -11.61 -10.60 4.78
N ILE A 103 -10.40 -10.18 5.17
CA ILE A 103 -9.62 -10.86 6.22
C ILE A 103 -9.89 -10.33 7.62
N ARG A 104 -10.44 -9.11 7.74
CA ARG A 104 -10.55 -8.37 9.01
C ARG A 104 -11.22 -9.17 10.13
N ASN A 105 -12.27 -9.93 9.80
CA ASN A 105 -13.06 -10.68 10.79
C ASN A 105 -12.56 -12.11 11.00
N ASN A 106 -12.11 -12.76 9.93
CA ASN A 106 -11.81 -14.21 9.97
C ASN A 106 -10.31 -14.48 10.16
N LYS A 107 -9.46 -13.48 9.90
CA LYS A 107 -7.98 -13.56 10.01
C LYS A 107 -7.40 -14.78 9.28
N ILE A 108 -7.95 -15.08 8.12
CA ILE A 108 -7.50 -16.15 7.23
C ILE A 108 -7.32 -15.60 5.82
N LEU A 109 -6.26 -16.02 5.14
CA LEU A 109 -5.96 -15.62 3.76
C LEU A 109 -6.04 -16.85 2.85
N THR A 110 -7.18 -17.01 2.17
CA THR A 110 -7.44 -18.14 1.27
C THR A 110 -7.11 -17.81 -0.17
N LEU A 111 -6.93 -18.85 -1.01
CA LEU A 111 -6.79 -18.68 -2.46
C LEU A 111 -7.99 -17.97 -3.10
N SER A 112 -9.18 -18.11 -2.52
CA SER A 112 -10.36 -17.37 -2.97
C SER A 112 -10.18 -15.88 -2.78
N ILE A 113 -9.68 -15.46 -1.60
CA ILE A 113 -9.39 -14.05 -1.30
C ILE A 113 -8.27 -13.52 -2.20
N ILE A 114 -7.19 -14.28 -2.39
CA ILE A 114 -6.09 -13.88 -3.27
C ILE A 114 -6.57 -13.69 -4.71
N LYS A 115 -7.43 -14.57 -5.22
CA LYS A 115 -8.04 -14.43 -6.56
C LYS A 115 -8.96 -13.21 -6.64
N GLU A 116 -9.76 -12.94 -5.60
CA GLU A 116 -10.64 -11.77 -5.56
C GLU A 116 -9.84 -10.46 -5.51
N VAL A 117 -8.75 -10.41 -4.75
CA VAL A 117 -7.80 -9.29 -4.73
C VAL A 117 -7.24 -9.04 -6.14
N GLN A 118 -6.77 -10.09 -6.82
CA GLN A 118 -6.26 -9.97 -8.20
C GLN A 118 -7.36 -9.59 -9.21
N GLU A 119 -8.58 -10.09 -9.04
CA GLU A 119 -9.73 -9.70 -9.87
C GLU A 119 -10.00 -8.19 -9.78
N VAL A 120 -9.98 -7.62 -8.56
CA VAL A 120 -10.15 -6.17 -8.36
C VAL A 120 -8.98 -5.40 -8.95
N LEU A 121 -7.76 -5.90 -8.77
CA LEU A 121 -6.53 -5.27 -9.26
C LEU A 121 -6.50 -5.17 -10.78
N GLU A 122 -6.83 -6.24 -11.49
CA GLU A 122 -6.72 -6.35 -12.95
C GLU A 122 -8.05 -6.18 -13.68
N CYS A 123 -9.14 -5.95 -12.94
CA CYS A 123 -10.50 -5.85 -13.50
C CYS A 123 -10.88 -7.04 -14.39
N ASN A 124 -10.39 -8.24 -14.09
CA ASN A 124 -10.72 -9.46 -14.83
C ASN A 124 -10.87 -10.68 -13.90
N LYS A 125 -11.64 -11.69 -14.36
CA LYS A 125 -11.94 -12.93 -13.63
C LYS A 125 -11.21 -14.16 -14.16
N ALA A 126 -10.03 -13.98 -14.74
CA ALA A 126 -9.31 -15.09 -15.36
C ALA A 126 -8.85 -16.16 -14.36
N GLY A 127 -8.59 -15.75 -13.10
CA GLY A 127 -8.04 -16.63 -12.07
C GLY A 127 -6.63 -17.11 -12.41
N PHE A 128 -6.22 -18.28 -11.92
CA PHE A 128 -4.90 -18.81 -12.23
C PHE A 128 -4.77 -19.14 -13.70
N ARG A 129 -3.60 -18.84 -14.26
CA ARG A 129 -3.30 -19.09 -15.67
C ARG A 129 -3.37 -20.59 -16.01
N ARG A 130 -3.93 -20.89 -17.19
CA ARG A 130 -4.13 -22.25 -17.70
C ARG A 130 -3.24 -22.55 -18.90
N LEU A 131 -2.81 -21.51 -19.61
CA LEU A 131 -2.00 -21.64 -20.81
C LEU A 131 -0.52 -21.53 -20.47
N PRO A 132 0.34 -22.38 -21.07
CA PRO A 132 1.79 -22.28 -20.95
C PRO A 132 2.33 -21.05 -21.71
N GLY A 133 3.63 -20.76 -21.56
CA GLY A 133 4.32 -19.70 -22.29
C GLY A 133 4.72 -18.49 -21.45
N THR A 134 4.34 -18.46 -20.16
CA THR A 134 4.78 -17.39 -19.25
C THR A 134 6.27 -17.52 -18.95
N ASN A 135 7.02 -16.45 -19.19
CA ASN A 135 8.44 -16.33 -18.87
C ASN A 135 8.70 -14.96 -18.25
N LEU A 136 9.51 -14.93 -17.18
CA LEU A 136 9.98 -13.69 -16.61
C LEU A 136 11.26 -13.25 -17.35
N LYS A 137 11.27 -11.99 -17.77
CA LYS A 137 12.34 -11.43 -18.59
C LYS A 137 12.97 -10.21 -17.89
N ASN A 138 14.27 -10.04 -18.11
CA ASN A 138 14.97 -8.83 -17.68
C ASN A 138 14.72 -7.67 -18.66
N GLN A 139 15.33 -6.51 -18.39
CA GLN A 139 15.19 -5.30 -19.23
C GLN A 139 15.72 -5.51 -20.66
N ARG A 140 16.60 -6.51 -20.88
CA ARG A 140 17.13 -6.88 -22.20
C ARG A 140 16.26 -7.91 -22.94
N GLN A 141 15.05 -8.21 -22.41
CA GLN A 141 14.13 -9.25 -22.94
C GLN A 141 14.70 -10.68 -22.87
N GLU A 142 15.75 -10.92 -22.11
CA GLU A 142 16.29 -12.25 -21.85
C GLU A 142 15.46 -12.94 -20.77
N VAL A 143 15.14 -14.23 -20.99
CA VAL A 143 14.40 -15.04 -20.00
C VAL A 143 15.32 -15.31 -18.80
N VAL A 144 14.93 -14.81 -17.64
CA VAL A 144 15.66 -15.01 -16.37
C VAL A 144 15.04 -16.13 -15.53
N TYR A 145 13.74 -16.38 -15.70
CA TYR A 145 13.05 -17.44 -14.99
C TYR A 145 11.81 -17.92 -15.74
N THR A 146 11.58 -19.22 -15.74
CA THR A 146 10.37 -19.85 -16.30
C THR A 146 9.59 -20.47 -15.14
N PRO A 147 8.44 -19.87 -14.72
CA PRO A 147 7.59 -20.42 -13.68
C PRO A 147 6.86 -21.69 -14.15
N PRO A 148 6.13 -22.41 -13.26
CA PRO A 148 5.34 -23.58 -13.60
C PRO A 148 4.48 -23.34 -14.85
N GLN A 149 4.45 -24.27 -15.77
CA GLN A 149 3.77 -24.13 -17.07
C GLN A 149 2.43 -24.86 -17.12
N SER A 150 2.17 -25.79 -16.20
CA SER A 150 0.88 -26.48 -16.12
C SER A 150 -0.02 -25.90 -15.05
N TYR A 151 -1.33 -25.88 -15.32
CA TYR A 151 -2.33 -25.42 -14.36
C TYR A 151 -2.31 -26.26 -13.06
N ASP A 152 -2.15 -27.58 -13.18
CA ASP A 152 -2.17 -28.48 -12.03
C ASP A 152 -0.95 -28.25 -11.12
N GLU A 153 0.21 -27.95 -11.68
CA GLU A 153 1.40 -27.60 -10.92
C GLU A 153 1.23 -26.27 -10.19
N ILE A 154 0.62 -25.26 -10.85
CA ILE A 154 0.30 -23.97 -10.23
C ILE A 154 -0.64 -24.19 -9.04
N VAL A 155 -1.73 -24.95 -9.24
CA VAL A 155 -2.70 -25.23 -8.17
C VAL A 155 -2.03 -25.94 -7.00
N LEU A 156 -1.20 -26.97 -7.27
CA LEU A 156 -0.48 -27.71 -6.25
C LEU A 156 0.41 -26.80 -5.38
N HIS A 157 1.16 -25.90 -6.01
CA HIS A 157 2.01 -24.96 -5.27
C HIS A 157 1.20 -23.91 -4.53
N MET A 158 0.10 -23.42 -5.10
CA MET A 158 -0.75 -22.43 -4.44
C MET A 158 -1.53 -23.04 -3.27
N ASP A 159 -2.02 -24.27 -3.36
CA ASP A 159 -2.66 -24.98 -2.23
C ASP A 159 -1.65 -25.21 -1.09
N ASN A 160 -0.40 -25.55 -1.42
CA ASN A 160 0.65 -25.66 -0.42
C ASN A 160 0.96 -24.30 0.23
N LEU A 161 0.99 -23.22 -0.56
CA LEU A 161 1.21 -21.86 -0.05
C LEU A 161 0.08 -21.41 0.87
N GLU A 162 -1.18 -21.65 0.51
CA GLU A 162 -2.35 -21.33 1.36
C GLU A 162 -2.27 -22.02 2.72
N ARG A 163 -1.94 -23.32 2.72
CA ARG A 163 -1.74 -24.05 3.97
C ARG A 163 -0.59 -23.46 4.79
N TYR A 164 0.52 -23.13 4.17
CA TYR A 164 1.67 -22.54 4.83
C TYR A 164 1.37 -21.17 5.42
N ILE A 165 0.58 -20.33 4.75
CA ILE A 165 0.13 -19.02 5.26
C ILE A 165 -0.70 -19.17 6.55
N ASN A 166 -1.64 -20.13 6.55
CA ASN A 166 -2.69 -20.19 7.58
C ASN A 166 -2.40 -21.19 8.73
N ASP A 167 -1.46 -22.11 8.53
CA ASP A 167 -1.12 -23.13 9.53
C ASP A 167 0.29 -22.89 10.10
N ASP A 168 0.34 -22.33 11.31
CA ASP A 168 1.61 -22.04 12.00
C ASP A 168 2.26 -23.29 12.61
N SER A 169 1.52 -24.41 12.71
CA SER A 169 2.09 -25.67 13.22
C SER A 169 3.04 -26.35 12.23
N LEU A 170 3.04 -25.93 10.96
CA LEU A 170 3.90 -26.48 9.91
C LEU A 170 5.37 -26.11 10.10
N GLN A 171 5.64 -24.94 10.63
CA GLN A 171 7.00 -24.45 10.89
C GLN A 171 6.99 -23.42 12.01
N ASP A 172 7.77 -23.68 13.04
CA ASP A 172 7.97 -22.78 14.18
C ASP A 172 9.07 -21.76 13.86
N VAL A 173 8.70 -20.71 13.09
CA VAL A 173 9.55 -19.56 12.76
C VAL A 173 8.74 -18.27 12.86
N ASP A 174 9.44 -17.17 13.12
CA ASP A 174 8.78 -15.86 13.24
C ASP A 174 7.96 -15.50 11.98
N PRO A 175 6.76 -14.92 12.14
CA PRO A 175 5.91 -14.53 11.00
C PRO A 175 6.59 -13.62 9.97
N LEU A 176 7.54 -12.76 10.33
CA LEU A 176 8.26 -11.92 9.36
C LEU A 176 9.19 -12.76 8.46
N ILE A 177 9.80 -13.81 8.99
CA ILE A 177 10.57 -14.77 8.21
C ILE A 177 9.62 -15.54 7.28
N LYS A 178 8.48 -16.02 7.82
CA LYS A 178 7.44 -16.65 6.98
C LYS A 178 6.96 -15.74 5.85
N MET A 179 6.75 -14.45 6.11
CA MET A 179 6.35 -13.49 5.08
C MET A 179 7.37 -13.40 3.94
N ALA A 180 8.66 -13.38 4.25
CA ALA A 180 9.71 -13.36 3.24
C ALA A 180 9.68 -14.63 2.37
N ILE A 181 9.45 -15.80 2.97
CA ILE A 181 9.33 -17.08 2.27
C ILE A 181 8.06 -17.11 1.41
N ILE A 182 6.92 -16.68 1.96
CA ILE A 182 5.63 -16.58 1.25
C ILE A 182 5.76 -15.70 0.00
N HIS A 183 6.38 -14.54 0.13
CA HIS A 183 6.57 -13.61 -0.98
C HIS A 183 7.41 -14.22 -2.10
N HIS A 184 8.57 -14.81 -1.76
CA HIS A 184 9.42 -15.49 -2.75
C HIS A 184 8.70 -16.65 -3.44
N GLN A 185 7.94 -17.45 -2.66
CA GLN A 185 7.20 -18.58 -3.21
C GLN A 185 6.12 -18.11 -4.19
N PHE A 186 5.35 -17.08 -3.82
CA PHE A 186 4.32 -16.52 -4.68
C PHE A 186 4.90 -15.96 -5.99
N GLU A 187 6.00 -15.20 -5.91
CA GLU A 187 6.71 -14.67 -7.09
C GLU A 187 7.32 -15.78 -7.96
N SER A 188 7.64 -16.92 -7.37
CA SER A 188 8.18 -18.07 -8.11
C SER A 188 7.09 -18.90 -8.77
N VAL A 189 5.95 -19.10 -8.13
CA VAL A 189 4.78 -19.76 -8.75
C VAL A 189 4.19 -18.90 -9.87
N HIS A 190 4.15 -17.60 -9.68
CA HIS A 190 3.66 -16.62 -10.67
C HIS A 190 2.29 -17.01 -11.25
N PRO A 191 1.26 -17.17 -10.40
CA PRO A 191 0.07 -17.94 -10.73
C PRO A 191 -0.89 -17.27 -11.71
N PHE A 192 -0.81 -15.95 -11.92
CA PHE A 192 -1.73 -15.18 -12.75
C PHE A 192 -1.11 -14.80 -14.10
N TYR A 193 -1.93 -14.38 -15.05
CA TYR A 193 -1.46 -13.85 -16.33
C TYR A 193 -0.82 -12.48 -16.17
N ASP A 194 -1.36 -11.64 -15.27
CA ASP A 194 -0.85 -10.31 -14.94
C ASP A 194 -1.09 -9.96 -13.47
N GLY A 195 -0.39 -8.93 -12.96
CA GLY A 195 -0.56 -8.41 -11.61
C GLY A 195 0.08 -9.26 -10.51
N ASN A 196 0.94 -10.25 -10.83
CA ASN A 196 1.53 -11.14 -9.82
C ASN A 196 2.34 -10.35 -8.77
N GLY A 197 3.27 -9.51 -9.17
CA GLY A 197 4.08 -8.73 -8.25
C GLY A 197 3.24 -7.82 -7.35
N ARG A 198 2.24 -7.13 -7.92
CA ARG A 198 1.31 -6.28 -7.17
C ARG A 198 0.46 -7.10 -6.19
N THR A 199 -0.08 -8.25 -6.62
CA THR A 199 -0.83 -9.16 -5.76
C THR A 199 0.04 -9.73 -4.64
N GLY A 200 1.28 -10.15 -4.92
CA GLY A 200 2.22 -10.64 -3.91
C GLY A 200 2.53 -9.61 -2.83
N ARG A 201 2.67 -8.33 -3.19
CA ARG A 201 2.87 -7.25 -2.23
C ARG A 201 1.61 -6.94 -1.39
N ILE A 202 0.42 -7.07 -1.98
CA ILE A 202 -0.84 -7.02 -1.22
C ILE A 202 -0.91 -8.19 -0.23
N VAL A 203 -0.56 -9.41 -0.66
CA VAL A 203 -0.50 -10.60 0.22
C VAL A 203 0.39 -10.35 1.43
N ASN A 204 1.56 -9.73 1.26
CA ASN A 204 2.43 -9.38 2.39
C ASN A 204 1.73 -8.44 3.39
N SER A 205 1.08 -7.39 2.90
CA SER A 205 0.38 -6.42 3.75
C SER A 205 -0.79 -7.07 4.51
N LEU A 206 -1.55 -7.95 3.85
CA LEU A 206 -2.63 -8.70 4.46
C LEU A 206 -2.11 -9.75 5.46
N TYR A 207 -0.97 -10.38 5.17
CA TYR A 207 -0.33 -11.34 6.06
C TYR A 207 0.07 -10.71 7.40
N LEU A 208 0.62 -9.51 7.40
CA LEU A 208 0.93 -8.77 8.64
C LEU A 208 -0.31 -8.53 9.50
N VAL A 209 -1.46 -8.31 8.87
CA VAL A 209 -2.74 -8.12 9.57
C VAL A 209 -3.29 -9.43 10.15
N ILE A 210 -3.28 -10.52 9.38
CA ILE A 210 -3.78 -11.82 9.89
C ILE A 210 -2.91 -12.38 11.00
N LYS A 211 -1.61 -12.04 11.01
CA LYS A 211 -0.68 -12.40 12.10
C LYS A 211 -0.66 -11.39 13.26
N GLU A 212 -1.58 -10.43 13.24
CA GLU A 212 -1.74 -9.40 14.29
C GLU A 212 -0.46 -8.58 14.56
N LEU A 213 0.48 -8.58 13.62
CA LEU A 213 1.67 -7.73 13.68
C LEU A 213 1.29 -6.26 13.45
N LEU A 214 0.27 -6.01 12.65
CA LEU A 214 -0.39 -4.73 12.47
C LEU A 214 -1.91 -4.91 12.52
N ASP A 215 -2.64 -3.87 12.93
CA ASP A 215 -4.11 -3.87 12.90
C ASP A 215 -4.64 -3.35 11.55
N LEU A 216 -3.82 -2.60 10.83
CA LEU A 216 -4.13 -1.98 9.54
C LEU A 216 -3.02 -2.29 8.51
N PRO A 217 -3.33 -2.39 7.21
CA PRO A 217 -2.35 -2.66 6.16
C PRO A 217 -1.61 -1.36 5.78
N ILE A 218 -0.78 -0.85 6.68
CA ILE A 218 -0.13 0.47 6.58
C ILE A 218 1.40 0.42 6.48
N LEU A 219 1.99 -0.76 6.28
CA LEU A 219 3.42 -0.88 6.02
C LEU A 219 3.69 -0.81 4.51
N TYR A 220 4.49 0.16 4.09
CA TYR A 220 4.80 0.41 2.67
C TYR A 220 6.07 -0.32 2.22
N LEU A 221 6.09 -1.63 2.28
CA LEU A 221 7.26 -2.41 1.88
C LEU A 221 7.69 -2.12 0.43
N SER A 222 6.73 -1.76 -0.43
CA SER A 222 6.99 -1.42 -1.83
C SER A 222 7.92 -0.21 -1.98
N ARG A 223 7.91 0.71 -1.02
CA ARG A 223 8.82 1.86 -1.00
C ARG A 223 10.27 1.45 -0.85
N TYR A 224 10.55 0.50 0.04
CA TYR A 224 11.89 -0.07 0.17
C TYR A 224 12.29 -0.85 -1.08
N ILE A 225 11.37 -1.61 -1.63
CA ILE A 225 11.60 -2.39 -2.86
C ILE A 225 11.95 -1.47 -4.04
N ILE A 226 11.23 -0.36 -4.26
CA ILE A 226 11.52 0.55 -5.38
C ILE A 226 12.86 1.28 -5.21
N LYS A 227 13.21 1.66 -3.98
CA LYS A 227 14.52 2.25 -3.68
C LYS A 227 15.68 1.27 -3.94
N ASN A 228 15.45 -0.03 -3.76
CA ASN A 228 16.43 -1.10 -3.87
C ASN A 228 16.07 -2.12 -4.98
N LYS A 229 15.44 -1.66 -6.09
CA LYS A 229 14.81 -2.51 -7.10
C LYS A 229 15.77 -3.52 -7.73
N SER A 230 16.98 -3.12 -8.05
CA SER A 230 17.99 -4.01 -8.63
C SER A 230 18.38 -5.13 -7.67
N GLU A 231 18.52 -4.81 -6.39
CA GLU A 231 18.86 -5.77 -5.35
C GLU A 231 17.71 -6.74 -5.07
N TYR A 232 16.48 -6.24 -5.03
CA TYR A 232 15.28 -7.07 -4.91
C TYR A 232 15.24 -8.18 -5.96
N TYR A 233 15.38 -7.85 -7.25
CA TYR A 233 15.37 -8.85 -8.32
C TYR A 233 16.61 -9.75 -8.30
N ARG A 234 17.77 -9.22 -7.94
CA ARG A 234 19.00 -10.01 -7.76
C ARG A 234 18.81 -11.10 -6.69
N LEU A 235 18.23 -10.72 -5.55
CA LEU A 235 18.04 -11.62 -4.41
C LEU A 235 16.96 -12.68 -4.67
N ILE A 236 15.83 -12.32 -5.29
CA ILE A 236 14.85 -13.30 -5.73
C ILE A 236 15.52 -14.37 -6.65
N GLN A 237 16.33 -13.91 -7.59
CA GLN A 237 17.02 -14.84 -8.51
C GLN A 237 18.13 -15.62 -7.80
N SER A 238 18.84 -15.03 -6.84
CA SER A 238 19.88 -15.70 -6.05
C SER A 238 19.33 -16.86 -5.21
N VAL A 239 18.11 -16.75 -4.70
CA VAL A 239 17.43 -17.89 -4.06
C VAL A 239 17.18 -19.00 -5.05
N ARG A 240 16.73 -18.68 -6.29
CA ARG A 240 16.44 -19.66 -7.33
C ARG A 240 17.70 -20.35 -7.84
N ASP A 241 18.80 -19.63 -7.96
CA ASP A 241 20.05 -20.16 -8.54
C ASP A 241 20.91 -20.90 -7.50
N ASN A 242 20.95 -20.36 -6.27
CA ASN A 242 21.94 -20.79 -5.28
C ASN A 242 21.33 -21.17 -3.91
N GLY A 243 20.03 -21.01 -3.71
CA GLY A 243 19.39 -21.24 -2.40
C GLY A 243 19.75 -20.21 -1.33
N ASN A 244 20.10 -18.97 -1.71
CA ASN A 244 20.55 -17.91 -0.79
C ASN A 244 19.38 -17.28 -0.02
N TRP A 245 18.68 -18.08 0.80
CA TRP A 245 17.54 -17.64 1.59
C TRP A 245 17.92 -16.60 2.66
N GLU A 246 19.11 -16.72 3.26
CA GLU A 246 19.54 -15.78 4.32
C GLU A 246 19.59 -14.34 3.80
N GLU A 247 20.24 -14.08 2.65
CA GLU A 247 20.34 -12.74 2.08
C GLU A 247 18.96 -12.17 1.72
N TRP A 248 18.08 -13.01 1.17
CA TRP A 248 16.72 -12.63 0.84
C TRP A 248 15.89 -12.26 2.09
N ILE A 249 15.92 -13.09 3.13
CA ILE A 249 15.22 -12.84 4.39
C ILE A 249 15.74 -11.57 5.05
N LEU A 250 17.04 -11.37 5.10
CA LEU A 250 17.67 -10.16 5.64
C LEU A 250 17.20 -8.91 4.87
N PHE A 251 17.11 -8.96 3.55
CA PHE A 251 16.60 -7.88 2.73
C PHE A 251 15.16 -7.51 3.09
N VAL A 252 14.28 -8.49 3.20
CA VAL A 252 12.87 -8.26 3.56
C VAL A 252 12.74 -7.70 4.98
N LEU A 253 13.45 -8.29 5.96
CA LEU A 253 13.43 -7.82 7.34
C LEU A 253 13.96 -6.38 7.47
N LYS A 254 15.00 -6.03 6.74
CA LYS A 254 15.52 -4.66 6.68
C LYS A 254 14.50 -3.71 6.07
N GLY A 255 13.82 -4.14 5.01
CA GLY A 255 12.72 -3.38 4.42
C GLY A 255 11.57 -3.12 5.40
N VAL A 256 11.20 -4.12 6.21
CA VAL A 256 10.20 -3.96 7.28
C VAL A 256 10.66 -2.93 8.32
N GLU A 257 11.91 -3.02 8.78
CA GLU A 257 12.48 -2.07 9.76
C GLU A 257 12.45 -0.63 9.25
N GLU A 258 13.04 -0.38 8.06
CA GLU A 258 13.17 0.97 7.51
C GLU A 258 11.81 1.58 7.17
N THR A 259 10.91 0.80 6.56
CA THR A 259 9.58 1.32 6.21
C THR A 259 8.70 1.52 7.43
N ALA A 260 8.80 0.70 8.47
CA ALA A 260 8.11 0.94 9.73
C ALA A 260 8.59 2.25 10.38
N GLU A 261 9.90 2.51 10.39
CA GLU A 261 10.45 3.75 10.93
C GLU A 261 9.98 4.99 10.16
N GLU A 262 10.02 4.96 8.83
CA GLU A 262 9.50 6.05 7.99
C GLU A 262 8.00 6.29 8.23
N THR A 263 7.22 5.21 8.32
CA THR A 263 5.77 5.30 8.57
C THR A 263 5.45 5.85 9.96
N ILE A 264 6.23 5.50 10.99
CA ILE A 264 6.09 6.07 12.34
C ILE A 264 6.24 7.60 12.30
N VAL A 265 7.25 8.10 11.60
CA VAL A 265 7.48 9.56 11.46
C VAL A 265 6.27 10.20 10.78
N LEU A 266 5.80 9.62 9.69
CA LEU A 266 4.64 10.13 8.95
C LEU A 266 3.36 10.17 9.81
N VAL A 267 3.05 9.10 10.54
CA VAL A 267 1.87 9.04 11.42
C VAL A 267 1.97 10.08 12.55
N LYS A 268 3.16 10.26 13.14
CA LYS A 268 3.40 11.31 14.15
C LYS A 268 3.17 12.71 13.58
N GLN A 269 3.62 12.99 12.36
CA GLN A 269 3.40 14.29 11.70
C GLN A 269 1.91 14.52 11.38
N ILE A 270 1.20 13.51 10.87
CA ILE A 270 -0.25 13.59 10.66
C ILE A 270 -0.96 13.93 11.98
N LYS A 271 -0.59 13.26 13.09
CA LYS A 271 -1.16 13.52 14.41
C LYS A 271 -0.95 14.96 14.89
N ILE A 272 0.28 15.48 14.75
CA ILE A 272 0.61 16.86 15.12
C ILE A 272 -0.23 17.84 14.29
N LEU A 273 -0.27 17.63 12.97
CA LEU A 273 -1.04 18.47 12.07
C LEU A 273 -2.55 18.44 12.40
N MET A 274 -3.09 17.26 12.72
CA MET A 274 -4.49 17.13 13.16
C MET A 274 -4.79 17.96 14.43
N GLN A 275 -3.87 17.95 15.40
CA GLN A 275 -4.03 18.72 16.60
C GLN A 275 -3.99 20.24 16.32
N GLU A 276 -3.08 20.70 15.45
CA GLU A 276 -3.03 22.11 15.05
C GLU A 276 -4.31 22.54 14.32
N TYR A 277 -4.80 21.70 13.39
CA TYR A 277 -6.06 21.97 12.68
C TYR A 277 -7.25 22.01 13.64
N LYS A 278 -7.29 21.09 14.61
CA LYS A 278 -8.33 21.07 15.65
C LYS A 278 -8.42 22.40 16.39
N GLU A 279 -7.28 22.94 16.86
CA GLU A 279 -7.27 24.18 17.60
C GLU A 279 -7.63 25.40 16.71
N LYS A 280 -7.06 25.48 15.51
CA LYS A 280 -7.39 26.54 14.53
C LYS A 280 -8.88 26.47 14.14
N MET A 281 -9.40 25.29 13.86
CA MET A 281 -10.80 25.09 13.46
C MET A 281 -11.77 25.42 14.58
N LYS A 282 -11.48 25.16 15.86
CA LYS A 282 -12.30 25.58 16.98
C LYS A 282 -12.45 27.12 17.03
N ILE A 283 -11.38 27.86 16.79
CA ILE A 283 -11.38 29.33 16.75
C ILE A 283 -12.20 29.80 15.54
N VAL A 284 -11.89 29.27 14.35
CA VAL A 284 -12.51 29.69 13.08
C VAL A 284 -13.99 29.32 13.04
N MET A 285 -14.33 28.07 13.33
CA MET A 285 -15.69 27.55 13.18
C MET A 285 -16.60 27.82 14.38
N GLY A 286 -16.04 27.98 15.57
CA GLY A 286 -16.79 28.14 16.80
C GLY A 286 -17.77 26.99 17.05
N LYS A 287 -19.06 27.27 17.19
CA LYS A 287 -20.11 26.25 17.38
C LYS A 287 -20.33 25.33 16.21
N GLN A 288 -19.78 25.65 15.03
CA GLN A 288 -19.86 24.83 13.82
C GLN A 288 -18.72 23.77 13.70
N TYR A 289 -17.74 23.81 14.61
CA TYR A 289 -16.69 22.81 14.70
C TYR A 289 -17.29 21.47 15.09
N SER A 290 -16.86 20.42 14.38
CA SER A 290 -17.11 19.03 14.77
C SER A 290 -15.89 18.16 14.49
N HIS A 291 -15.79 17.01 15.16
CA HIS A 291 -14.74 16.04 14.90
C HIS A 291 -14.88 15.39 13.52
N GLU A 292 -16.13 15.22 13.05
CA GLU A 292 -16.44 14.67 11.73
C GLU A 292 -15.90 15.58 10.63
N LEU A 293 -16.03 16.90 10.79
CA LEU A 293 -15.46 17.86 9.84
C LEU A 293 -13.94 17.77 9.82
N LEU A 294 -13.27 17.73 10.98
CA LEU A 294 -11.82 17.54 11.05
C LEU A 294 -11.41 16.21 10.40
N ASN A 295 -12.09 15.12 10.72
CA ASN A 295 -11.79 13.80 10.16
C ASN A 295 -11.94 13.78 8.63
N ASN A 296 -12.97 14.42 8.07
CA ASN A 296 -13.15 14.52 6.62
C ASN A 296 -11.95 15.16 5.93
N LEU A 297 -11.42 16.28 6.50
CA LEU A 297 -10.27 16.98 5.92
C LEU A 297 -8.96 16.17 5.96
N PHE A 298 -8.88 15.16 6.80
CA PHE A 298 -7.73 14.26 6.90
C PHE A 298 -7.96 12.91 6.20
N ASN A 299 -9.21 12.46 6.07
CA ASN A 299 -9.57 11.32 5.25
C ASN A 299 -9.37 11.59 3.76
N HIS A 300 -9.58 12.83 3.34
CA HIS A 300 -9.56 13.25 1.95
C HIS A 300 -8.65 14.46 1.79
N PRO A 301 -7.36 14.30 1.44
CA PRO A 301 -6.47 15.42 1.13
C PRO A 301 -7.07 16.40 0.12
N TYR A 302 -7.87 15.88 -0.84
CA TYR A 302 -8.72 16.60 -1.77
C TYR A 302 -10.18 16.35 -1.40
N THR A 303 -10.75 17.16 -0.52
CA THR A 303 -12.18 17.03 -0.19
C THR A 303 -13.08 17.84 -1.14
N LYS A 304 -14.36 17.52 -1.14
CA LYS A 304 -15.40 18.22 -1.93
C LYS A 304 -16.70 18.33 -1.16
N ILE A 305 -17.61 19.22 -1.64
CA ILE A 305 -18.88 19.50 -0.99
C ILE A 305 -19.67 18.23 -0.72
N ASP A 306 -19.70 17.28 -1.65
CA ASP A 306 -20.48 16.06 -1.54
C ASP A 306 -19.96 15.14 -0.42
N PHE A 307 -18.66 15.10 -0.16
CA PHE A 307 -18.08 14.37 0.97
C PHE A 307 -18.50 14.96 2.32
N ILE A 308 -18.49 16.31 2.43
CA ILE A 308 -18.97 16.98 3.63
C ILE A 308 -20.48 16.74 3.86
N ILE A 309 -21.29 16.72 2.79
CA ILE A 309 -22.73 16.39 2.90
C ILE A 309 -22.90 14.97 3.44
N GLN A 310 -22.17 14.00 2.93
CA GLN A 310 -22.28 12.60 3.33
C GLN A 310 -21.80 12.37 4.76
N ASP A 311 -20.63 12.89 5.11
CA ASP A 311 -20.00 12.59 6.40
C ASP A 311 -20.66 13.37 7.57
N LEU A 312 -21.12 14.58 7.32
CA LEU A 312 -21.71 15.43 8.35
C LEU A 312 -23.26 15.46 8.31
N ASN A 313 -23.88 14.86 7.31
CA ASN A 313 -25.34 14.89 7.09
C ASN A 313 -25.89 16.32 7.09
N VAL A 314 -25.25 17.25 6.37
CA VAL A 314 -25.62 18.66 6.28
C VAL A 314 -26.11 19.04 4.88
N SER A 315 -26.80 20.18 4.75
CA SER A 315 -27.22 20.68 3.45
C SER A 315 -26.03 21.14 2.61
N ARG A 316 -26.19 21.15 1.26
CA ARG A 316 -25.18 21.66 0.32
C ARG A 316 -24.76 23.10 0.63
N VAL A 317 -25.72 23.93 1.05
CA VAL A 317 -25.46 25.33 1.43
C VAL A 317 -24.56 25.41 2.65
N THR A 318 -24.84 24.60 3.67
CA THR A 318 -24.03 24.49 4.90
C THR A 318 -22.64 23.97 4.60
N ALA A 319 -22.51 22.87 3.84
CA ALA A 319 -21.23 22.30 3.46
C ALA A 319 -20.37 23.31 2.69
N THR A 320 -20.98 24.05 1.74
CA THR A 320 -20.28 25.10 0.98
C THR A 320 -19.82 26.24 1.89
N ALA A 321 -20.66 26.66 2.85
CA ALA A 321 -20.30 27.71 3.81
C ALA A 321 -19.12 27.28 4.71
N TYR A 322 -19.11 26.02 5.17
CA TYR A 322 -18.01 25.47 5.98
C TYR A 322 -16.70 25.49 5.21
N LEU A 323 -16.68 24.92 4.01
CA LEU A 323 -15.46 24.85 3.19
C LEU A 323 -14.94 26.24 2.81
N ASN A 324 -15.81 27.17 2.39
CA ASN A 324 -15.40 28.54 2.08
C ASN A 324 -14.83 29.27 3.32
N LYS A 325 -15.39 29.04 4.50
CA LYS A 325 -14.89 29.60 5.75
C LYS A 325 -13.50 29.09 6.11
N LEU A 326 -13.23 27.79 5.87
CA LEU A 326 -11.91 27.18 6.05
C LEU A 326 -10.89 27.74 5.05
N VAL A 327 -11.30 27.95 3.78
CA VAL A 327 -10.46 28.58 2.74
C VAL A 327 -10.10 30.02 3.12
N SER A 328 -11.09 30.85 3.51
CA SER A 328 -10.84 32.25 3.87
C SER A 328 -9.95 32.43 5.10
N ASN A 329 -9.74 31.38 5.90
CA ASN A 329 -8.85 31.36 7.06
C ASN A 329 -7.55 30.55 6.80
N GLY A 330 -7.24 30.20 5.55
CA GLY A 330 -5.97 29.57 5.17
C GLY A 330 -5.79 28.11 5.63
N LEU A 331 -6.90 27.44 6.00
CA LEU A 331 -6.85 26.02 6.37
C LEU A 331 -7.00 25.09 5.17
N LEU A 332 -7.60 25.58 4.09
CA LEU A 332 -7.77 24.86 2.84
C LEU A 332 -7.48 25.80 1.66
N GLU A 333 -7.08 25.23 0.55
CA GLU A 333 -7.00 25.90 -0.75
C GLU A 333 -8.14 25.42 -1.65
N LYS A 334 -8.81 26.35 -2.35
CA LYS A 334 -9.87 26.00 -3.29
C LYS A 334 -9.31 25.88 -4.69
N LEU A 335 -9.44 24.71 -5.28
CA LEU A 335 -9.04 24.41 -6.64
C LEU A 335 -10.27 24.15 -7.52
N LYS A 336 -10.33 24.77 -8.69
CA LYS A 336 -11.34 24.47 -9.70
C LYS A 336 -10.74 23.54 -10.76
N LEU A 337 -11.25 22.32 -10.83
CA LEU A 337 -10.84 21.35 -11.83
C LEU A 337 -12.05 21.00 -12.72
N GLY A 338 -12.03 21.44 -13.96
CA GLY A 338 -13.17 21.30 -14.87
C GLY A 338 -14.42 21.97 -14.30
N HIS A 339 -15.48 21.20 -14.10
CA HIS A 339 -16.75 21.67 -13.54
C HIS A 339 -16.86 21.51 -12.01
N SER A 340 -15.86 20.89 -11.36
CA SER A 340 -15.87 20.58 -9.92
C SER A 340 -14.95 21.50 -9.13
N ASN A 341 -15.35 21.81 -7.90
CA ASN A 341 -14.52 22.49 -6.92
C ASN A 341 -14.00 21.46 -5.91
N PHE A 342 -12.69 21.45 -5.74
CA PHE A 342 -11.98 20.71 -4.69
C PHE A 342 -11.47 21.67 -3.64
N TYR A 343 -11.30 21.15 -2.45
CA TYR A 343 -10.75 21.86 -1.30
C TYR A 343 -9.57 21.06 -0.76
N LEU A 344 -8.39 21.59 -0.98
CA LEU A 344 -7.11 20.91 -0.73
C LEU A 344 -6.62 21.21 0.68
N ASN A 345 -6.32 20.19 1.45
CA ASN A 345 -5.52 20.30 2.68
C ASN A 345 -4.03 20.30 2.28
N THR A 346 -3.50 21.47 1.94
CA THR A 346 -2.13 21.65 1.44
C THR A 346 -1.08 21.13 2.42
N ALA A 347 -1.26 21.40 3.71
CA ALA A 347 -0.31 20.94 4.73
C ALA A 347 -0.27 19.41 4.84
N LEU A 348 -1.42 18.73 4.79
CA LEU A 348 -1.46 17.27 4.78
C LEU A 348 -0.85 16.71 3.49
N THR A 349 -1.19 17.30 2.35
CA THR A 349 -0.67 16.87 1.06
C THR A 349 0.85 17.02 1.01
N GLN A 350 1.40 18.10 1.56
CA GLN A 350 2.84 18.30 1.65
C GLN A 350 3.53 17.22 2.49
N ILE A 351 3.01 16.89 3.67
CA ILE A 351 3.54 15.80 4.51
C ILE A 351 3.53 14.47 3.74
N LEU A 352 2.45 14.17 3.02
CA LEU A 352 2.32 12.94 2.26
C LEU A 352 3.27 12.88 1.04
N ILE A 353 3.60 14.03 0.43
CA ILE A 353 4.53 14.12 -0.71
C ILE A 353 5.99 14.08 -0.27
N GLU A 354 6.38 14.84 0.76
CA GLU A 354 7.77 14.93 1.25
C GLU A 354 8.34 13.57 1.68
N HIS A 355 7.47 12.65 2.12
CA HIS A 355 7.85 11.26 2.41
C HIS A 355 7.92 10.37 1.16
N SER A 356 7.80 10.93 -0.06
CA SER A 356 7.95 10.21 -1.33
C SER A 356 9.39 10.32 -1.89
N PRO A 357 9.96 9.26 -2.49
CA PRO A 357 11.36 9.23 -2.96
C PRO A 357 11.73 10.22 -4.08
N LYS A 358 10.76 10.97 -4.62
CA LYS A 358 10.97 11.97 -5.69
C LYS A 358 10.34 13.32 -5.30
N ALA A 359 10.67 13.82 -4.12
CA ALA A 359 10.21 15.14 -3.67
C ALA A 359 10.68 16.29 -4.61
N ASP A 360 11.81 16.13 -5.27
CA ASP A 360 12.46 17.21 -6.04
C ASP A 360 11.69 17.64 -7.29
N ASP A 361 10.92 16.76 -7.94
CA ASP A 361 10.17 17.08 -9.17
C ASP A 361 8.78 17.72 -8.95
N CYS A 362 8.22 17.65 -7.74
CA CYS A 362 6.88 18.15 -7.47
C CYS A 362 6.84 19.62 -7.02
N PHE A 363 7.88 20.10 -6.34
CA PHE A 363 7.92 21.48 -5.86
C PHE A 363 7.97 22.51 -6.99
N GLU A 364 8.71 22.24 -8.07
CA GLU A 364 8.79 23.15 -9.22
C GLU A 364 7.46 23.30 -9.98
N LYS A 365 6.62 22.26 -10.00
CA LYS A 365 5.30 22.30 -10.66
C LYS A 365 4.25 23.03 -9.84
N ILE A 366 4.24 22.91 -8.51
CA ILE A 366 3.30 23.62 -7.64
C ILE A 366 3.60 25.12 -7.65
N GLU A 367 4.87 25.51 -7.59
CA GLU A 367 5.27 26.92 -7.76
C GLU A 367 4.95 27.49 -9.15
N SER A 368 5.05 26.69 -10.20
CA SER A 368 4.74 27.13 -11.56
C SER A 368 3.24 27.35 -11.79
N ILE A 369 2.40 26.55 -11.16
CA ILE A 369 0.92 26.71 -11.22
C ILE A 369 0.47 27.92 -10.39
N SER A 370 1.10 28.16 -9.23
CA SER A 370 0.84 29.37 -8.41
C SER A 370 1.29 30.67 -9.07
N LYS A 371 2.23 30.61 -10.02
CA LYS A 371 2.68 31.80 -10.81
C LYS A 371 1.93 31.99 -12.12
N MET A 372 1.04 31.06 -12.51
CA MET A 372 0.21 31.15 -13.73
C MET A 372 -1.24 31.52 -13.47
N ILE A 373 -1.62 31.75 -12.22
CA ILE A 373 -2.91 32.31 -11.77
C ILE A 373 -2.66 33.69 -11.14
#